data_a9dbe2ca205a0bce71f92284091ea776
#
_entry.id   a9dbe2ca205a0bce71f92284091ea776
#
_cell.length_a   1.000
_cell.length_b   1.000
_cell.length_c   1.000
_cell.angle_alpha   90.00
_cell.angle_beta   90.00
_cell.angle_gamma   90.00
#
_symmetry.space_group_name_H-M   'P 1'
#
loop_
_entity.id
_entity.type
_entity.pdbx_description
1 polymer ?
#
loop_
_entity_poly.entity_id
_entity_poly.type
_entity_poly.pdbx_seq_one_letter_code
_entity_poly.pdbx_strand_id
1 'polypeptide(L)'
;MSSLQNSWLVERPIAHRGLHNNDTVPENSLKAFSLCIDKNIPIELDVRVTKDNQIVVFHDDKLSRMTEIDGYVNNLNYADIANIKLLKTNETIPLFSECLSLINGKVPILIEIKNINGVSFEKELWELLKNYKGEYAIQSF
;
A
#
# COMPACT_ATOMS: atom_id res chain seq x y z
N MET A 1 -15.84 -12.22 9.38
CA MET A 1 -14.57 -12.57 10.02
C MET A 1 -14.64 -12.25 11.49
N SER A 2 -14.18 -13.16 12.30
CA SER A 2 -14.22 -13.02 13.76
C SER A 2 -13.11 -12.05 14.22
N SER A 3 -13.41 -11.21 15.22
CA SER A 3 -12.41 -10.32 15.83
C SER A 3 -11.25 -11.09 16.47
N LEU A 4 -11.48 -12.34 16.86
CA LEU A 4 -10.43 -13.18 17.44
C LEU A 4 -9.34 -13.54 16.44
N GLN A 5 -9.72 -13.64 15.15
CA GLN A 5 -8.75 -13.92 14.08
C GLN A 5 -7.86 -12.73 13.76
N ASN A 6 -8.26 -11.55 14.20
CA ASN A 6 -7.53 -10.29 13.96
C ASN A 6 -7.22 -9.59 15.27
N SER A 7 -6.84 -10.34 16.30
CA SER A 7 -6.51 -9.77 17.62
C SER A 7 -5.38 -8.75 17.52
N TRP A 8 -4.47 -8.90 16.55
CA TRP A 8 -3.39 -7.94 16.32
C TRP A 8 -3.90 -6.53 15.99
N LEU A 9 -5.15 -6.40 15.49
CA LEU A 9 -5.76 -5.10 15.22
C LEU A 9 -6.02 -4.28 16.49
N VAL A 10 -6.16 -4.94 17.63
CA VAL A 10 -6.45 -4.27 18.91
C VAL A 10 -5.30 -4.39 19.92
N GLU A 11 -4.41 -5.35 19.73
CA GLU A 11 -3.34 -5.64 20.70
C GLU A 11 -2.02 -4.93 20.39
N ARG A 12 -1.80 -4.53 19.12
CA ARG A 12 -0.52 -4.01 18.67
C ARG A 12 -0.73 -2.69 17.94
N PRO A 13 0.16 -1.71 18.14
CA PRO A 13 0.13 -0.52 17.32
C PRO A 13 0.39 -0.89 15.85
N ILE A 14 -0.32 -0.25 14.95
CA ILE A 14 -0.20 -0.45 13.51
C ILE A 14 0.43 0.79 12.91
N ALA A 15 1.47 0.62 12.09
CA ALA A 15 2.14 1.73 11.44
C ALA A 15 1.30 2.22 10.26
N HIS A 16 0.67 3.36 10.42
CA HIS A 16 -0.14 4.02 9.39
C HIS A 16 0.76 4.40 8.21
N ARG A 17 0.54 3.79 7.05
CA ARG A 17 1.34 3.96 5.82
C ARG A 17 2.80 3.55 6.00
N GLY A 18 3.08 2.62 6.91
CA GLY A 18 4.43 2.22 7.27
C GLY A 18 5.10 3.17 8.26
N LEU A 19 6.35 2.86 8.62
CA LEU A 19 7.14 3.75 9.49
C LEU A 19 7.81 4.82 8.64
N HIS A 20 7.10 5.90 8.39
CA HIS A 20 7.55 7.00 7.52
C HIS A 20 7.79 8.27 8.31
N ASN A 21 8.57 9.18 7.75
CA ASN A 21 8.75 10.54 8.26
C ASN A 21 8.44 11.60 7.18
N ASN A 22 8.16 11.16 5.95
CA ASN A 22 7.90 11.99 4.76
C ASN A 22 9.02 13.01 4.49
N ASP A 23 10.23 12.64 4.84
CA ASP A 23 11.45 13.38 4.54
C ASP A 23 12.44 12.41 3.86
N THR A 24 13.03 11.50 4.62
CA THR A 24 13.94 10.49 4.08
C THR A 24 13.24 9.15 3.84
N VAL A 25 12.12 8.91 4.49
CA VAL A 25 11.33 7.69 4.35
C VAL A 25 9.89 8.07 3.99
N PRO A 26 9.52 8.00 2.70
CA PRO A 26 8.16 8.34 2.29
C PRO A 26 7.12 7.35 2.82
N GLU A 27 5.92 7.86 3.08
CA GLU A 27 4.76 7.00 3.38
C GLU A 27 4.49 6.04 2.22
N ASN A 28 3.96 4.85 2.53
CA ASN A 28 3.60 3.85 1.52
C ASN A 28 4.75 3.48 0.58
N SER A 29 5.98 3.49 1.10
CA SER A 29 7.16 3.07 0.34
C SER A 29 7.67 1.72 0.85
N LEU A 30 8.41 1.01 0.00
CA LEU A 30 9.05 -0.23 0.41
C LEU A 30 9.98 -0.02 1.59
N LYS A 31 10.66 1.12 1.64
CA LYS A 31 11.54 1.46 2.78
C LYS A 31 10.77 1.58 4.09
N ALA A 32 9.60 2.26 4.07
CA ALA A 32 8.76 2.39 5.25
C ALA A 32 8.28 1.02 5.74
N PHE A 33 7.92 0.12 4.83
CA PHE A 33 7.47 -1.23 5.18
C PHE A 33 8.63 -2.10 5.68
N SER A 34 9.80 -1.95 5.11
CA SER A 34 11.01 -2.64 5.56
C SER A 34 11.34 -2.32 7.02
N LEU A 35 11.19 -1.06 7.41
CA LEU A 35 11.38 -0.64 8.80
C LEU A 35 10.36 -1.27 9.75
N CYS A 36 9.11 -1.45 9.30
CA CYS A 36 8.09 -2.15 10.08
C CYS A 36 8.47 -3.61 10.30
N ILE A 37 8.97 -4.27 9.25
CA ILE A 37 9.40 -5.66 9.34
C ILE A 37 10.54 -5.81 10.36
N ASP A 38 11.51 -4.92 10.29
CA ASP A 38 12.67 -4.94 11.20
C ASP A 38 12.26 -4.77 12.67
N LYS A 39 11.21 -3.99 12.92
CA LYS A 39 10.71 -3.72 14.27
C LYS A 39 9.53 -4.61 14.68
N ASN A 40 9.13 -5.54 13.81
CA ASN A 40 7.99 -6.44 14.03
C ASN A 40 6.70 -5.66 14.34
N ILE A 41 6.39 -4.66 13.52
CA ILE A 41 5.21 -3.80 13.66
C ILE A 41 4.26 -4.07 12.50
N PRO A 42 2.95 -4.32 12.75
CA PRO A 42 1.96 -4.44 11.69
C PRO A 42 1.90 -3.19 10.82
N ILE A 43 1.62 -3.39 9.54
CA ILE A 43 1.60 -2.33 8.51
C ILE A 43 0.16 -2.02 8.13
N GLU A 44 -0.20 -0.74 8.12
CA GLU A 44 -1.37 -0.26 7.36
C GLU A 44 -0.85 0.32 6.05
N LEU A 45 -1.51 -0.01 4.94
CA LEU A 45 -1.18 0.55 3.64
C LEU A 45 -2.46 0.80 2.84
N ASP A 46 -2.34 1.68 1.84
CA ASP A 46 -3.46 2.10 1.00
C ASP A 46 -3.25 1.59 -0.43
N VAL A 47 -4.29 0.98 -1.01
CA VAL A 47 -4.21 0.47 -2.38
C VAL A 47 -5.13 1.24 -3.30
N ARG A 48 -4.64 1.51 -4.51
CA ARG A 48 -5.36 2.16 -5.61
C ARG A 48 -5.11 1.39 -6.89
N VAL A 49 -5.91 1.66 -7.90
CA VAL A 49 -5.77 1.03 -9.21
C VAL A 49 -5.38 2.06 -10.26
N THR A 50 -4.45 1.69 -11.13
CA THR A 50 -4.09 2.49 -12.29
C THR A 50 -5.08 2.29 -13.44
N LYS A 51 -4.92 3.07 -14.51
CA LYS A 51 -5.77 2.95 -15.70
C LYS A 51 -5.70 1.55 -16.33
N ASP A 52 -4.52 0.92 -16.30
CA ASP A 52 -4.30 -0.43 -16.82
C ASP A 52 -4.50 -1.53 -15.78
N ASN A 53 -5.29 -1.25 -14.74
CA ASN A 53 -5.70 -2.21 -13.71
C ASN A 53 -4.55 -2.80 -12.89
N GLN A 54 -3.46 -2.05 -12.72
CA GLN A 54 -2.39 -2.44 -11.81
C GLN A 54 -2.69 -1.88 -10.42
N ILE A 55 -2.54 -2.70 -9.38
CA ILE A 55 -2.77 -2.26 -8.01
C ILE A 55 -1.46 -1.71 -7.45
N VAL A 56 -1.50 -0.44 -7.06
CA VAL A 56 -0.36 0.27 -6.48
C VAL A 56 -0.65 0.64 -5.04
N VAL A 57 0.40 0.92 -4.28
CA VAL A 57 0.28 1.37 -2.90
C VAL A 57 0.53 2.86 -2.86
N PHE A 58 -0.54 3.63 -2.62
CA PHE A 58 -0.51 5.08 -2.64
C PHE A 58 -1.78 5.63 -1.97
N HIS A 59 -1.65 6.67 -1.17
CA HIS A 59 -2.78 7.18 -0.37
C HIS A 59 -3.73 8.08 -1.17
N ASP A 60 -3.19 9.11 -1.82
CA ASP A 60 -4.01 10.14 -2.48
C ASP A 60 -4.52 9.66 -3.83
N ASP A 61 -5.62 10.27 -4.31
CA ASP A 61 -6.05 10.07 -5.69
C ASP A 61 -5.15 10.83 -6.68
N LYS A 62 -4.54 11.94 -6.24
CA LYS A 62 -3.62 12.77 -7.02
C LYS A 62 -2.18 12.50 -6.63
N LEU A 63 -1.28 12.63 -7.61
CA LEU A 63 0.14 12.39 -7.41
C LEU A 63 0.88 13.56 -6.77
N SER A 64 0.32 14.78 -6.82
CA SER A 64 1.07 16.02 -6.62
C SER A 64 1.65 16.24 -5.23
N ARG A 65 1.00 15.72 -4.16
CA ARG A 65 1.52 15.90 -2.81
C ARG A 65 2.83 15.12 -2.59
N MET A 66 2.92 13.93 -3.16
CA MET A 66 4.03 13.01 -2.90
C MET A 66 5.04 12.95 -4.03
N THR A 67 4.76 13.56 -5.17
CA THR A 67 5.65 13.52 -6.34
C THR A 67 5.73 14.89 -7.00
N GLU A 68 6.62 15.05 -7.98
CA GLU A 68 6.73 16.29 -8.76
C GLU A 68 5.79 16.30 -9.97
N ILE A 69 4.91 15.31 -10.07
CA ILE A 69 3.98 15.16 -11.20
C ILE A 69 2.57 15.42 -10.74
N ASP A 70 1.80 16.12 -11.56
CA ASP A 70 0.37 16.28 -11.36
C ASP A 70 -0.38 15.19 -12.13
N GLY A 71 -1.58 14.87 -11.67
CA GLY A 71 -2.44 13.87 -12.30
C GLY A 71 -3.06 12.93 -11.30
N TYR A 72 -4.00 12.13 -11.79
CA TYR A 72 -4.70 11.13 -10.99
C TYR A 72 -4.12 9.75 -11.26
N VAL A 73 -3.95 8.95 -10.20
CA VAL A 73 -3.41 7.59 -10.30
C VAL A 73 -4.22 6.76 -11.31
N ASN A 74 -5.55 6.84 -11.25
CA ASN A 74 -6.42 6.02 -12.10
C ASN A 74 -6.51 6.49 -13.54
N ASN A 75 -5.92 7.63 -13.90
CA ASN A 75 -5.86 8.14 -15.26
C ASN A 75 -4.56 7.78 -15.98
N LEU A 76 -3.61 7.17 -15.29
CA LEU A 76 -2.29 6.85 -15.82
C LEU A 76 -2.03 5.36 -15.77
N ASN A 77 -1.30 4.86 -16.76
CA ASN A 77 -0.82 3.48 -16.74
C ASN A 77 0.34 3.36 -15.76
N TYR A 78 0.55 2.17 -15.23
CA TYR A 78 1.64 1.97 -14.28
C TYR A 78 3.01 2.35 -14.87
N ALA A 79 3.24 2.05 -16.14
CA ALA A 79 4.50 2.42 -16.81
C ALA A 79 4.78 3.93 -16.74
N ASP A 80 3.73 4.76 -16.69
CA ASP A 80 3.88 6.22 -16.64
C ASP A 80 4.34 6.69 -15.25
N ILE A 81 4.09 5.91 -14.19
CA ILE A 81 4.38 6.31 -12.82
C ILE A 81 5.44 5.45 -12.14
N ALA A 82 5.86 4.35 -12.76
CA ALA A 82 6.74 3.36 -12.14
C ALA A 82 8.10 3.92 -11.70
N ASN A 83 8.60 4.93 -12.41
CA ASN A 83 9.91 5.54 -12.12
C ASN A 83 9.83 6.90 -11.47
N ILE A 84 8.62 7.33 -11.08
CA ILE A 84 8.44 8.63 -10.42
C ILE A 84 8.87 8.49 -8.96
N LYS A 85 9.77 9.39 -8.55
CA LYS A 85 10.30 9.38 -7.19
C LYS A 85 9.30 9.99 -6.21
N LEU A 86 9.20 9.36 -5.06
CA LEU A 86 8.42 9.86 -3.94
C LEU A 86 9.24 10.90 -3.18
N LEU A 87 8.68 12.12 -3.07
CA LEU A 87 9.35 13.25 -2.47
C LEU A 87 10.73 13.45 -3.12
N LYS A 88 11.75 13.72 -2.36
CA LYS A 88 13.13 13.86 -2.89
C LYS A 88 13.98 12.64 -2.54
N THR A 89 13.38 11.44 -2.61
CA THR A 89 14.07 10.19 -2.29
C THR A 89 14.26 9.36 -3.55
N ASN A 90 14.89 8.20 -3.41
CA ASN A 90 15.00 7.21 -4.48
C ASN A 90 13.86 6.18 -4.45
N GLU A 91 12.93 6.32 -3.50
CA GLU A 91 11.75 5.46 -3.43
C GLU A 91 10.77 5.82 -4.53
N THR A 92 10.07 4.83 -5.07
CA THR A 92 9.04 5.00 -6.09
C THR A 92 7.72 4.42 -5.59
N ILE A 93 6.64 4.66 -6.35
CA ILE A 93 5.32 4.09 -6.01
C ILE A 93 5.39 2.58 -6.23
N PRO A 94 5.21 1.76 -5.18
CA PRO A 94 5.34 0.32 -5.35
C PRO A 94 4.05 -0.29 -5.88
N LEU A 95 4.20 -1.39 -6.63
CA LEU A 95 3.08 -2.30 -6.87
C LEU A 95 2.72 -2.99 -5.55
N PHE A 96 1.44 -3.27 -5.38
CA PHE A 96 1.00 -4.04 -4.20
C PHE A 96 1.67 -5.42 -4.16
N SER A 97 1.86 -6.05 -5.32
CA SER A 97 2.58 -7.33 -5.41
C SER A 97 4.02 -7.24 -4.89
N GLU A 98 4.70 -6.13 -5.14
CA GLU A 98 6.04 -5.90 -4.59
C GLU A 98 6.02 -5.81 -3.06
N CYS A 99 5.01 -5.13 -2.52
CA CYS A 99 4.82 -5.02 -1.07
C CYS A 99 4.56 -6.38 -0.44
N LEU A 100 3.69 -7.19 -1.06
CA LEU A 100 3.41 -8.54 -0.57
C LEU A 100 4.67 -9.42 -0.57
N SER A 101 5.48 -9.32 -1.62
CA SER A 101 6.75 -10.07 -1.70
C SER A 101 7.73 -9.64 -0.63
N LEU A 102 7.84 -8.34 -0.38
CA LEU A 102 8.73 -7.81 0.66
C LEU A 102 8.28 -8.25 2.05
N ILE A 103 6.99 -8.09 2.35
CA ILE A 103 6.45 -8.39 3.67
C ILE A 103 6.43 -9.89 3.93
N ASN A 104 6.03 -10.68 2.95
CA ASN A 104 6.13 -12.15 2.93
C ASN A 104 5.67 -12.80 4.25
N GLY A 105 4.55 -12.33 4.80
CA GLY A 105 3.98 -12.87 6.03
C GLY A 105 4.69 -12.52 7.33
N LYS A 106 5.75 -11.71 7.27
CA LYS A 106 6.58 -11.41 8.46
C LYS A 106 5.85 -10.54 9.48
N VAL A 107 4.96 -9.66 9.03
CA VAL A 107 4.09 -8.85 9.89
C VAL A 107 2.69 -8.81 9.29
N PRO A 108 1.64 -8.61 10.11
CA PRO A 108 0.28 -8.47 9.57
C PRO A 108 0.10 -7.18 8.77
N ILE A 109 -0.85 -7.21 7.82
CA ILE A 109 -1.16 -6.07 6.96
C ILE A 109 -2.63 -5.68 7.12
N LEU A 110 -2.89 -4.40 7.38
CA LEU A 110 -4.21 -3.81 7.25
C LEU A 110 -4.26 -3.07 5.91
N ILE A 111 -5.09 -3.55 5.00
CA ILE A 111 -5.19 -3.04 3.63
C ILE A 111 -6.39 -2.12 3.54
N GLU A 112 -6.18 -0.84 3.28
CA GLU A 112 -7.25 0.12 3.05
C GLU A 112 -7.46 0.29 1.56
N ILE A 113 -8.68 -0.03 1.09
CA ILE A 113 -9.05 0.11 -0.31
C ILE A 113 -9.52 1.54 -0.55
N LYS A 114 -8.86 2.24 -1.46
CA LYS A 114 -9.22 3.59 -1.89
C LYS A 114 -9.94 3.51 -3.23
N ASN A 115 -11.27 3.49 -3.20
CA ASN A 115 -12.09 3.49 -4.40
C ASN A 115 -12.35 4.92 -4.88
N ILE A 116 -12.44 5.08 -6.19
CA ILE A 116 -12.83 6.35 -6.80
C ILE A 116 -14.02 6.11 -7.72
N ASN A 117 -15.12 6.82 -7.45
CA ASN A 117 -16.27 6.99 -8.36
C ASN A 117 -16.76 5.69 -8.98
N GLY A 118 -16.92 4.65 -8.17
CA GLY A 118 -17.48 3.38 -8.62
C GLY A 118 -16.51 2.48 -9.37
N VAL A 119 -15.24 2.86 -9.48
CA VAL A 119 -14.23 1.96 -10.03
C VAL A 119 -13.90 0.90 -8.99
N SER A 120 -14.19 -0.36 -9.31
CA SER A 120 -13.92 -1.49 -8.43
C SER A 120 -12.73 -2.27 -8.96
N PHE A 121 -11.84 -2.67 -8.05
CA PHE A 121 -10.71 -3.53 -8.38
C PHE A 121 -10.60 -4.71 -7.40
N GLU A 122 -11.73 -5.11 -6.84
CA GLU A 122 -11.79 -6.20 -5.86
C GLU A 122 -11.32 -7.52 -6.44
N LYS A 123 -11.65 -7.78 -7.71
CA LYS A 123 -11.22 -8.99 -8.41
C LYS A 123 -9.68 -9.03 -8.54
N GLU A 124 -9.08 -7.95 -8.97
CA GLU A 124 -7.64 -7.84 -9.14
C GLU A 124 -6.92 -7.96 -7.79
N LEU A 125 -7.49 -7.36 -6.75
CA LEU A 125 -6.95 -7.45 -5.40
C LEU A 125 -7.01 -8.90 -4.88
N TRP A 126 -8.15 -9.58 -5.08
CA TRP A 126 -8.32 -10.97 -4.69
C TRP A 126 -7.30 -11.88 -5.38
N GLU A 127 -7.07 -11.66 -6.68
CA GLU A 127 -6.08 -12.46 -7.43
C GLU A 127 -4.69 -12.36 -6.82
N LEU A 128 -4.32 -11.22 -6.25
CA LEU A 128 -3.04 -11.04 -5.58
C LEU A 128 -3.02 -11.66 -4.18
N LEU A 129 -4.15 -11.66 -3.48
CA LEU A 129 -4.21 -12.09 -2.07
C LEU A 129 -4.49 -13.58 -1.91
N LYS A 130 -5.14 -14.23 -2.88
CA LYS A 130 -5.59 -15.62 -2.73
C LYS A 130 -4.49 -16.61 -2.39
N ASN A 131 -3.26 -16.35 -2.80
CA ASN A 131 -2.10 -17.20 -2.53
C ASN A 131 -1.14 -16.61 -1.49
N TYR A 132 -1.50 -15.46 -0.93
CA TYR A 132 -0.65 -14.83 0.09
C TYR A 132 -0.75 -15.57 1.42
N LYS A 133 0.39 -15.88 2.04
CA LYS A 133 0.48 -16.74 3.23
C LYS A 133 0.57 -15.97 4.56
N GLY A 134 0.37 -14.65 4.55
CA GLY A 134 0.44 -13.86 5.76
C GLY A 134 -0.93 -13.49 6.31
N GLU A 135 -0.95 -12.91 7.50
CA GLU A 135 -2.16 -12.36 8.10
C GLU A 135 -2.47 -11.00 7.46
N TYR A 136 -3.73 -10.78 7.12
CA TYR A 136 -4.19 -9.48 6.65
C TYR A 136 -5.66 -9.26 6.98
N ALA A 137 -6.05 -7.99 6.99
CA ALA A 137 -7.44 -7.57 7.04
C ALA A 137 -7.65 -6.47 6.01
N ILE A 138 -8.89 -6.33 5.55
CA ILE A 138 -9.26 -5.34 4.53
C ILE A 138 -10.28 -4.39 5.13
N GLN A 139 -10.09 -3.09 4.91
CA GLN A 139 -11.11 -2.08 5.20
C GLN A 139 -11.31 -1.20 3.97
N SER A 140 -12.51 -0.66 3.84
CA SER A 140 -12.91 0.16 2.72
C SER A 140 -13.72 1.34 3.22
N PHE A 141 -13.49 2.48 2.61
CA PHE A 141 -14.26 3.70 2.90
C PHE A 141 -14.90 4.27 1.67
#